data_18a3dddd362da4cd9e0226f926773350
#
_entry.id   18a3dddd362da4cd9e0226f926773350
#
_cell.length_a   1.000
_cell.length_b   1.000
_cell.length_c   1.000
_cell.angle_alpha   90.00
_cell.angle_beta   90.00
_cell.angle_gamma   90.00
#
_symmetry.space_group_name_H-M   'P 1'
#
loop_
_entity.id
_entity.type
_entity.pdbx_description
1 polymer ?
#
loop_
_entity_poly.entity_id
_entity_poly.type
_entity_poly.pdbx_seq_one_letter_code
_entity_poly.pdbx_strand_id
1 'polypeptide(L)'
;MASRLEIDQASITDNDVARQVEFTAEIDGDERDFAVKYAVLKELSGDEPEDDALEMFERFSDEISEICADAALERPNANVVTIDESDLE
;
A
#
# COMPACT_ATOMS: atom_id res chain seq x y z
N MET A 1 5.01 10.64 18.48
CA MET A 1 5.05 9.20 18.19
C MET A 1 4.60 8.93 16.78
N ALA A 2 5.31 8.08 16.07
CA ALA A 2 4.91 7.72 14.71
C ALA A 2 3.65 6.87 14.76
N SER A 3 2.70 7.15 13.88
CA SER A 3 1.51 6.33 13.72
C SER A 3 1.91 4.96 13.20
N ARG A 4 1.29 3.94 13.73
CA ARG A 4 1.56 2.57 13.31
C ARG A 4 0.41 2.06 12.46
N LEU A 5 0.75 1.60 11.26
CA LEU A 5 -0.21 1.02 10.35
C LEU A 5 -0.22 -0.50 10.53
N GLU A 6 -1.39 -1.06 10.78
CA GLU A 6 -1.57 -2.51 10.89
C GLU A 6 -2.38 -3.01 9.70
N ILE A 7 -1.73 -3.78 8.83
CA ILE A 7 -2.36 -4.33 7.64
C ILE A 7 -3.16 -5.58 7.98
N ASP A 8 -4.43 -5.62 7.56
CA ASP A 8 -5.24 -6.82 7.66
C ASP A 8 -4.80 -7.80 6.57
N GLN A 9 -4.05 -8.80 6.95
CA GLN A 9 -3.47 -9.78 6.01
C GLN A 9 -4.55 -10.49 5.18
N ALA A 10 -5.73 -10.70 5.75
CA ALA A 10 -6.82 -11.37 5.06
C ALA A 10 -7.47 -10.50 3.99
N SER A 11 -7.26 -9.18 4.05
CA SER A 11 -7.83 -8.24 3.08
C SER A 11 -6.98 -8.01 1.84
N ILE A 12 -5.72 -8.45 1.86
CA ILE A 12 -4.78 -8.20 0.77
C ILE A 12 -5.24 -8.92 -0.50
N THR A 13 -5.45 -8.15 -1.55
CA THR A 13 -5.96 -8.66 -2.83
C THR A 13 -5.16 -8.06 -3.98
N ASP A 14 -4.75 -8.90 -4.91
CA ASP A 14 -4.07 -8.45 -6.12
C ASP A 14 -5.12 -8.13 -7.19
N ASN A 15 -5.26 -6.86 -7.53
CA ASN A 15 -6.17 -6.41 -8.58
C ASN A 15 -5.35 -6.15 -9.85
N ASP A 16 -5.17 -7.18 -10.68
CA ASP A 16 -4.34 -7.09 -11.88
C ASP A 16 -4.98 -6.26 -12.99
N VAL A 17 -6.29 -6.07 -12.96
CA VAL A 17 -6.99 -5.22 -13.92
C VAL A 17 -6.64 -3.76 -13.68
N ALA A 18 -6.68 -3.32 -12.43
CA ALA A 18 -6.31 -1.96 -12.05
C ALA A 18 -4.80 -1.81 -11.83
N ARG A 19 -4.05 -2.90 -11.85
CA ARG A 19 -2.61 -2.97 -11.64
C ARG A 19 -2.22 -2.37 -10.30
N GLN A 20 -2.82 -2.91 -9.25
CA GLN A 20 -2.59 -2.47 -7.89
C GLN A 20 -2.89 -3.59 -6.89
N VAL A 21 -2.27 -3.51 -5.71
CA VAL A 21 -2.58 -4.38 -4.59
C VAL A 21 -3.48 -3.58 -3.64
N GLU A 22 -4.63 -4.14 -3.31
CA GLU A 22 -5.61 -3.48 -2.43
C GLU A 22 -5.64 -4.17 -1.08
N PHE A 23 -5.82 -3.39 -0.04
CA PHE A 23 -5.90 -3.94 1.31
C PHE A 23 -6.55 -2.94 2.25
N THR A 24 -6.98 -3.44 3.41
CA THR A 24 -7.48 -2.61 4.51
C THR A 24 -6.44 -2.60 5.61
N ALA A 25 -6.24 -1.44 6.22
CA ALA A 25 -5.30 -1.30 7.32
C ALA A 25 -5.88 -0.38 8.38
N GLU A 26 -5.41 -0.55 9.61
CA GLU A 26 -5.85 0.25 10.74
C GLU A 26 -4.73 1.21 11.13
N ILE A 27 -5.10 2.48 11.32
CA ILE A 27 -4.18 3.52 11.80
C ILE A 27 -4.84 4.19 12.98
N ASP A 28 -4.21 4.12 14.14
CA ASP A 28 -4.70 4.76 15.37
C ASP A 28 -6.14 4.35 15.71
N GLY A 29 -6.50 3.12 15.40
CA GLY A 29 -7.84 2.60 15.66
C GLY A 29 -8.84 2.82 14.54
N ASP A 30 -8.46 3.53 13.49
CA ASP A 30 -9.34 3.80 12.34
C ASP A 30 -8.97 2.91 11.16
N GLU A 31 -9.96 2.19 10.66
CA GLU A 31 -9.78 1.31 9.51
C GLU A 31 -9.90 2.10 8.20
N ARG A 32 -8.95 1.90 7.30
CA ARG A 32 -8.92 2.58 6.01
C ARG A 32 -8.55 1.64 4.89
N ASP A 33 -9.06 1.92 3.70
CA ASP A 33 -8.75 1.16 2.51
C ASP A 33 -7.58 1.78 1.76
N PHE A 34 -6.68 0.94 1.27
CA PHE A 34 -5.49 1.38 0.55
C PHE A 34 -5.35 0.62 -0.76
N ALA A 35 -4.73 1.26 -1.73
CA ALA A 35 -4.36 0.63 -2.99
C ALA A 35 -2.93 1.06 -3.33
N VAL A 36 -2.05 0.09 -3.52
CA VAL A 36 -0.65 0.34 -3.87
C VAL A 36 -0.45 -0.07 -5.32
N LYS A 37 -0.14 0.91 -6.18
CA LYS A 37 0.03 0.66 -7.60
C LYS A 37 1.23 -0.24 -7.87
N TYR A 38 1.17 -1.02 -8.95
CA TYR A 38 2.29 -1.87 -9.37
C TYR A 38 3.56 -1.04 -9.59
N ALA A 39 3.41 0.21 -10.04
CA ALA A 39 4.57 1.10 -10.23
C ALA A 39 5.37 1.29 -8.95
N VAL A 40 4.70 1.31 -7.80
CA VAL A 40 5.37 1.41 -6.50
C VAL A 40 6.18 0.15 -6.22
N LEU A 41 5.58 -1.02 -6.46
CA LEU A 41 6.25 -2.29 -6.25
C LEU A 41 7.46 -2.43 -7.17
N LYS A 42 7.33 -1.96 -8.41
CA LYS A 42 8.41 -1.96 -9.37
C LYS A 42 9.57 -1.06 -8.91
N GLU A 43 9.26 0.12 -8.40
CA GLU A 43 10.29 1.03 -7.91
C GLU A 43 11.03 0.47 -6.70
N LEU A 44 10.31 -0.17 -5.79
CA LEU A 44 10.92 -0.74 -4.59
C LEU A 44 11.75 -1.98 -4.89
N SER A 45 11.29 -2.83 -5.80
CA SER A 45 11.93 -4.11 -6.09
C SER A 45 12.88 -4.08 -7.28
N GLY A 46 12.66 -3.17 -8.22
CA GLY A 46 13.39 -3.14 -9.49
C GLY A 46 12.89 -4.16 -10.51
N ASP A 47 11.83 -4.90 -10.20
CA ASP A 47 11.27 -5.94 -11.05
C ASP A 47 9.80 -5.67 -11.37
N GLU A 48 9.30 -6.29 -12.45
CA GLU A 48 7.89 -6.18 -12.81
C GLU A 48 7.04 -7.05 -11.88
N PRO A 49 6.00 -6.49 -11.25
CA PRO A 49 5.21 -7.23 -10.26
C PRO A 49 4.04 -8.03 -10.84
N GLU A 50 3.94 -8.21 -12.15
CA GLU A 50 2.77 -8.80 -12.81
C GLU A 50 2.36 -10.17 -12.26
N ASP A 51 3.33 -11.04 -12.01
CA ASP A 51 3.04 -12.39 -11.51
C ASP A 51 3.29 -12.54 -10.01
N ASP A 52 4.04 -11.61 -9.42
CA ASP A 52 4.51 -11.73 -8.03
C ASP A 52 4.11 -10.54 -7.17
N ALA A 53 3.03 -9.84 -7.53
CA ALA A 53 2.64 -8.61 -6.83
C ALA A 53 2.43 -8.82 -5.33
N LEU A 54 1.74 -9.89 -4.95
CA LEU A 54 1.48 -10.16 -3.53
C LEU A 54 2.76 -10.52 -2.79
N GLU A 55 3.65 -11.27 -3.43
CA GLU A 55 4.92 -11.64 -2.84
C GLU A 55 5.81 -10.41 -2.66
N MET A 56 5.85 -9.53 -3.65
CA MET A 56 6.59 -8.27 -3.56
C MET A 56 6.00 -7.38 -2.47
N PHE A 57 4.67 -7.34 -2.37
CA PHE A 57 4.00 -6.58 -1.33
C PHE A 57 4.43 -7.05 0.05
N GLU A 58 4.46 -8.35 0.29
CA GLU A 58 4.91 -8.91 1.57
C GLU A 58 6.37 -8.60 1.84
N ARG A 59 7.21 -8.72 0.83
CA ARG A 59 8.66 -8.49 0.97
C ARG A 59 8.97 -7.06 1.38
N PHE A 60 8.24 -6.11 0.84
CA PHE A 60 8.46 -4.68 1.10
C PHE A 60 7.38 -4.09 2.01
N SER A 61 6.68 -4.94 2.78
CA SER A 61 5.56 -4.49 3.59
C SER A 61 5.92 -3.40 4.61
N ASP A 62 7.11 -3.46 5.18
CA ASP A 62 7.54 -2.43 6.14
C ASP A 62 7.65 -1.07 5.48
N GLU A 63 8.26 -1.02 4.30
CA GLU A 63 8.40 0.23 3.55
C GLU A 63 7.06 0.73 3.05
N ILE A 64 6.24 -0.19 2.56
CA ILE A 64 4.89 0.14 2.09
C ILE A 64 4.04 0.69 3.24
N SER A 65 4.15 0.09 4.43
CA SER A 65 3.41 0.56 5.60
C SER A 65 3.77 1.99 5.96
N GLU A 66 5.05 2.36 5.89
CA GLU A 66 5.48 3.72 6.17
C GLU A 66 4.94 4.71 5.16
N ILE A 67 5.00 4.34 3.88
CA ILE A 67 4.48 5.19 2.80
C ILE A 67 2.98 5.37 2.94
N CYS A 68 2.27 4.29 3.24
CA CYS A 68 0.82 4.34 3.41
C CYS A 68 0.42 5.18 4.62
N ALA A 69 1.14 5.08 5.72
CA ALA A 69 0.85 5.88 6.92
C ALA A 69 1.01 7.36 6.62
N ASP A 70 2.08 7.74 5.93
CA ASP A 70 2.31 9.14 5.55
C ASP A 70 1.22 9.64 4.60
N ALA A 71 0.87 8.84 3.61
CA ALA A 71 -0.16 9.22 2.64
C ALA A 71 -1.53 9.37 3.30
N ALA A 72 -1.84 8.52 4.27
CA ALA A 72 -3.10 8.61 5.00
C ALA A 72 -3.20 9.91 5.79
N LEU A 73 -2.10 10.38 6.36
CA LEU A 73 -2.07 11.64 7.09
C LEU A 73 -2.29 12.83 6.15
N GLU A 74 -1.78 12.74 4.93
CA GLU A 74 -1.95 13.78 3.92
C GLU A 74 -3.33 13.78 3.29
N ARG A 75 -4.02 12.66 3.31
CA ARG A 75 -5.31 12.48 2.65
C ARG A 75 -6.37 11.94 3.61
N PRO A 76 -6.71 12.70 4.66
CA PRO A 76 -7.60 12.20 5.71
C PRO A 76 -9.04 11.96 5.24
N ASN A 77 -9.44 12.58 4.14
CA ASN A 77 -10.81 12.46 3.62
C ASN A 77 -10.94 11.50 2.44
N ALA A 78 -9.86 10.85 2.02
CA ALA A 78 -9.91 9.91 0.92
C ALA A 78 -10.60 8.61 1.34
N ASN A 79 -11.54 8.12 0.55
CA ASN A 79 -12.19 6.83 0.82
C ASN A 79 -11.20 5.70 0.62
N VAL A 80 -10.41 5.78 -0.43
CA VAL A 80 -9.32 4.85 -0.70
C VAL A 80 -8.04 5.65 -0.88
N VAL A 81 -7.02 5.33 -0.12
CA VAL A 81 -5.72 5.99 -0.25
C VAL A 81 -4.92 5.24 -1.31
N THR A 82 -4.78 5.83 -2.48
CA THR A 82 -4.04 5.21 -3.59
C THR A 82 -2.59 5.70 -3.56
N ILE A 83 -1.68 4.76 -3.50
CA ILE A 83 -0.24 5.03 -3.48
C ILE A 83 0.32 4.79 -4.87
N ASP A 84 0.97 5.78 -5.44
CA ASP A 84 1.63 5.64 -6.74
C ASP A 84 3.11 6.06 -6.62
N GLU A 85 3.82 6.02 -7.74
CA GLU A 85 5.25 6.29 -7.73
C GLU A 85 5.60 7.72 -7.29
N SER A 86 4.68 8.67 -7.42
CA SER A 86 4.93 10.03 -6.97
C SER A 86 4.99 10.14 -5.45
N ASP A 87 4.41 9.19 -4.74
CA ASP A 87 4.46 9.15 -3.28
C ASP A 87 5.83 8.68 -2.76
N LEU A 88 6.68 8.19 -3.64
CA LEU A 88 8.04 7.76 -3.29
C LEU A 88 9.07 8.89 -3.39
N GLU A 89 8.70 10.02 -3.91
CA GLU A 89 9.60 11.17 -4.07
C GLU A 89 9.68 12.05 -2.84
#